data_eb4d233777f8cdd9cd5e36efbd461280
#
_entry.id   eb4d233777f8cdd9cd5e36efbd461280
#
_cell.length_a   1.000
_cell.length_b   1.000
_cell.length_c   1.000
_cell.angle_alpha   90.00
_cell.angle_beta   90.00
_cell.angle_gamma   90.00
#
_symmetry.space_group_name_H-M   'P 1'
#
loop_
_entity.id
_entity.type
_entity.pdbx_description
1 polymer ?
#
loop_
_entity_poly.entity_id
_entity_poly.type
_entity_poly.pdbx_seq_one_letter_code
_entity_poly.pdbx_strand_id
1 'polypeptide(L)'
;MFKSSICNNKLNIEEIKEKGDLPTTQEELRQRRERAETLVKKKSLLSSGASIVPIPGLDFGVDLKLMRDIIEDVNKIYGLDHDQVNSLSDQVKERIMSAAAIQGSQFIGRKVSEALLKVVIKDVAKRAAAKQTKWFPFVGQAVSASISYYFMSKLGKDHINKCEKVINNL
;
A
#
# COMPACT_ATOMS: atom_id res chain seq x y z
N MET A 1 -1.47 35.99 14.84
CA MET A 1 -0.92 35.08 13.82
C MET A 1 -1.49 33.65 13.89
N PHE A 2 -2.51 33.37 14.70
CA PHE A 2 -3.10 32.02 14.92
C PHE A 2 -4.43 31.74 14.18
N LYS A 3 -5.04 32.73 13.53
CA LYS A 3 -6.33 32.54 12.82
C LYS A 3 -6.24 31.92 11.41
N SER A 4 -5.10 31.99 10.77
CA SER A 4 -4.91 31.51 9.40
C SER A 4 -4.87 29.97 9.31
N SER A 5 -4.30 29.30 10.33
CA SER A 5 -4.11 27.85 10.33
C SER A 5 -5.42 27.06 10.53
N ILE A 6 -6.36 27.62 11.32
CA ILE A 6 -7.63 26.95 11.62
C ILE A 6 -8.61 27.07 10.44
N CYS A 7 -8.63 28.21 9.73
CA CYS A 7 -9.44 28.37 8.52
C CYS A 7 -8.98 27.44 7.38
N ASN A 8 -7.68 27.30 7.21
CA ASN A 8 -7.11 26.45 6.16
C ASN A 8 -7.44 24.96 6.38
N ASN A 9 -7.43 24.53 7.65
CA ASN A 9 -7.78 23.14 8.00
C ASN A 9 -9.27 22.86 7.78
N LYS A 10 -10.15 23.82 8.04
CA LYS A 10 -11.61 23.66 7.84
C LYS A 10 -12.00 23.59 6.37
N LEU A 11 -11.39 24.40 5.51
CA LEU A 11 -11.62 24.37 4.06
C LEU A 11 -11.18 23.05 3.45
N ASN A 12 -10.04 22.50 3.87
CA ASN A 12 -9.56 21.21 3.41
C ASN A 12 -10.47 20.04 3.81
N ILE A 13 -11.07 20.10 5.00
CA ILE A 13 -12.03 19.09 5.46
C ILE A 13 -13.33 19.14 4.65
N GLU A 14 -13.83 20.31 4.32
CA GLU A 14 -15.03 20.47 3.49
C GLU A 14 -14.79 19.96 2.06
N GLU A 15 -13.67 20.29 1.44
CA GLU A 15 -13.29 19.77 0.12
C GLU A 15 -13.17 18.24 0.11
N ILE A 16 -12.54 17.66 1.13
CA ILE A 16 -12.42 16.20 1.29
C ILE A 16 -13.80 15.57 1.43
N LYS A 17 -14.72 16.18 2.18
CA LYS A 17 -16.08 15.69 2.35
C LYS A 17 -16.91 15.78 1.08
N GLU A 18 -16.79 16.84 0.31
CA GLU A 18 -17.53 17.02 -0.94
C GLU A 18 -17.15 15.98 -1.99
N LYS A 19 -15.87 15.61 -2.08
CA LYS A 19 -15.38 14.61 -3.03
C LYS A 19 -15.49 13.17 -2.55
N GLY A 20 -15.77 12.94 -1.27
CA GLY A 20 -16.09 11.62 -0.70
C GLY A 20 -14.99 10.55 -0.74
N ASP A 21 -13.79 10.88 -1.23
CA ASP A 21 -12.74 9.92 -1.54
C ASP A 21 -11.81 9.60 -0.36
N LEU A 22 -11.62 10.55 0.57
CA LEU A 22 -10.77 10.35 1.73
C LEU A 22 -11.58 10.12 3.01
N PRO A 23 -11.16 9.24 3.93
CA PRO A 23 -11.81 9.08 5.22
C PRO A 23 -11.57 10.33 6.07
N THR A 24 -12.65 10.84 6.67
CA THR A 24 -12.64 12.06 7.48
C THR A 24 -12.85 11.78 8.98
N THR A 25 -13.25 10.57 9.33
CA THR A 25 -13.49 10.15 10.71
C THR A 25 -12.70 8.87 11.04
N GLN A 26 -12.43 8.65 12.31
CA GLN A 26 -11.78 7.42 12.77
C GLN A 26 -12.62 6.16 12.49
N GLU A 27 -13.95 6.30 12.52
CA GLU A 27 -14.85 5.18 12.19
C GLU A 27 -14.77 4.82 10.71
N GLU A 28 -14.76 5.79 9.79
CA GLU A 28 -14.54 5.55 8.37
C GLU A 28 -13.17 4.92 8.11
N LEU A 29 -12.13 5.39 8.81
CA LEU A 29 -10.78 4.83 8.70
C LEU A 29 -10.77 3.36 9.14
N ARG A 30 -11.42 3.04 10.24
CA ARG A 30 -11.56 1.65 10.74
C ARG A 30 -12.28 0.75 9.73
N GLN A 31 -13.40 1.22 9.17
CA GLN A 31 -14.15 0.46 8.16
C GLN A 31 -13.33 0.23 6.89
N ARG A 32 -12.57 1.23 6.44
CA ARG A 32 -11.67 1.07 5.29
C ARG A 32 -10.54 0.08 5.60
N ARG A 33 -10.01 0.09 6.81
CA ARG A 33 -9.02 -0.92 7.26
C ARG A 33 -9.58 -2.32 7.17
N GLU A 34 -10.75 -2.59 7.74
CA GLU A 34 -11.39 -3.92 7.70
C GLU A 34 -11.62 -4.42 6.27
N ARG A 35 -12.08 -3.51 5.39
CA ARG A 35 -12.27 -3.82 3.96
C ARG A 35 -10.94 -4.13 3.27
N ALA A 36 -9.92 -3.33 3.52
CA ALA A 36 -8.59 -3.51 2.92
C ALA A 36 -7.92 -4.80 3.40
N GLU A 37 -7.97 -5.12 4.70
CA GLU A 37 -7.44 -6.37 5.26
C GLU A 37 -8.15 -7.59 4.69
N THR A 38 -9.47 -7.53 4.54
CA THR A 38 -10.28 -8.60 3.93
C THR A 38 -9.88 -8.81 2.46
N LEU A 39 -9.70 -7.72 1.72
CA LEU A 39 -9.27 -7.75 0.32
C LEU A 39 -7.87 -8.37 0.19
N VAL A 40 -6.91 -7.89 0.98
CA VAL A 40 -5.54 -8.42 0.99
C VAL A 40 -5.54 -9.92 1.29
N LYS A 41 -6.28 -10.35 2.31
CA LYS A 41 -6.41 -11.77 2.66
C LYS A 41 -6.98 -12.60 1.52
N LYS A 42 -8.10 -12.16 0.93
CA LYS A 42 -8.75 -12.88 -0.20
C LYS A 42 -7.82 -12.97 -1.41
N LYS A 43 -7.21 -11.86 -1.83
CA LYS A 43 -6.31 -11.86 -2.99
C LYS A 43 -5.02 -12.65 -2.74
N SER A 44 -4.46 -12.58 -1.55
CA SER A 44 -3.29 -13.40 -1.19
C SER A 44 -3.57 -14.91 -1.24
N LEU A 45 -4.81 -15.33 -0.94
CA LEU A 45 -5.23 -16.73 -1.08
C LEU A 45 -5.42 -17.17 -2.53
N LEU A 46 -5.77 -16.24 -3.43
CA LEU A 46 -5.97 -16.51 -4.85
C LEU A 46 -4.67 -16.63 -5.66
N SER A 47 -3.53 -16.55 -5.01
CA SER A 47 -2.19 -16.52 -5.64
C SER A 47 -1.78 -17.82 -6.36
N SER A 48 -2.71 -18.60 -6.83
CA SER A 48 -2.44 -19.82 -7.58
C SER A 48 -2.49 -19.58 -9.09
N GLY A 49 -1.40 -19.11 -9.69
CA GLY A 49 -1.13 -19.62 -10.98
C GLY A 49 -1.03 -18.76 -12.23
N ALA A 50 -0.97 -17.42 -12.12
CA ALA A 50 -0.70 -16.66 -13.33
C ALA A 50 0.62 -15.95 -13.27
N SER A 51 1.58 -15.93 -13.97
CA SER A 51 2.78 -15.08 -14.11
C SER A 51 3.64 -14.97 -12.82
N ILE A 52 4.16 -16.07 -12.35
CA ILE A 52 5.18 -16.10 -11.31
C ILE A 52 6.50 -15.57 -11.89
N VAL A 53 6.96 -14.44 -11.38
CA VAL A 53 8.26 -13.87 -11.77
C VAL A 53 9.32 -14.30 -10.76
N PRO A 54 10.37 -15.01 -11.18
CA PRO A 54 11.48 -15.34 -10.30
C PRO A 54 12.23 -14.06 -9.89
N ILE A 55 12.46 -13.91 -8.60
CA ILE A 55 13.24 -12.78 -8.07
C ILE A 55 14.64 -13.30 -7.74
N PRO A 56 15.70 -12.79 -8.37
CA PRO A 56 17.06 -13.21 -8.06
C PRO A 56 17.39 -13.05 -6.58
N GLY A 57 17.84 -14.15 -5.94
CA GLY A 57 18.15 -14.21 -4.51
C GLY A 57 16.97 -14.61 -3.61
N LEU A 58 15.81 -14.92 -4.20
CA LEU A 58 14.70 -15.57 -3.53
C LEU A 58 14.33 -16.84 -4.28
N ASP A 59 14.25 -17.96 -3.58
CA ASP A 59 13.91 -19.26 -4.18
C ASP A 59 12.39 -19.44 -4.43
N PHE A 60 11.64 -18.32 -4.51
CA PHE A 60 10.22 -18.31 -4.83
C PHE A 60 9.87 -17.21 -5.82
N GLY A 61 8.83 -17.44 -6.62
CA GLY A 61 8.30 -16.46 -7.55
C GLY A 61 7.19 -15.63 -6.92
N VAL A 62 7.00 -14.43 -7.45
CA VAL A 62 5.96 -13.50 -7.01
C VAL A 62 5.05 -13.15 -8.18
N ASP A 63 3.75 -13.22 -7.99
CA ASP A 63 2.76 -12.72 -8.94
C ASP A 63 2.71 -11.19 -8.87
N LEU A 64 3.44 -10.54 -9.78
CA LEU A 64 3.50 -9.07 -9.86
C LEU A 64 2.16 -8.44 -10.20
N LYS A 65 1.34 -9.12 -11.01
CA LYS A 65 0.01 -8.62 -11.37
C LYS A 65 -0.89 -8.59 -10.14
N LEU A 66 -0.96 -9.71 -9.43
CA LEU A 66 -1.77 -9.82 -8.22
C LEU A 66 -1.31 -8.81 -7.15
N MET A 67 -0.01 -8.62 -7.04
CA MET A 67 0.57 -7.65 -6.10
C MET A 67 0.20 -6.22 -6.49
N ARG A 68 0.28 -5.86 -7.77
CA ARG A 68 -0.18 -4.57 -8.27
C ARG A 68 -1.66 -4.37 -7.92
N ASP A 69 -2.49 -5.35 -8.23
CA ASP A 69 -3.92 -5.30 -8.00
C ASP A 69 -4.27 -5.15 -6.50
N ILE A 70 -3.48 -5.76 -5.61
CA ILE A 70 -3.62 -5.56 -4.15
C ILE A 70 -3.32 -4.10 -3.77
N ILE A 71 -2.20 -3.57 -4.24
CA ILE A 71 -1.77 -2.20 -3.89
C ILE A 71 -2.73 -1.15 -4.46
N GLU A 72 -3.15 -1.30 -5.73
CA GLU A 72 -4.10 -0.39 -6.36
C GLU A 72 -5.46 -0.40 -5.67
N ASP A 73 -5.98 -1.59 -5.33
CA ASP A 73 -7.27 -1.69 -4.65
C ASP A 73 -7.21 -1.16 -3.22
N VAL A 74 -6.10 -1.35 -2.50
CA VAL A 74 -5.90 -0.73 -1.19
C VAL A 74 -5.87 0.80 -1.34
N ASN A 75 -5.14 1.35 -2.31
CA ASN A 75 -5.16 2.78 -2.58
C ASN A 75 -6.57 3.30 -2.83
N LYS A 76 -7.36 2.61 -3.69
CA LYS A 76 -8.75 2.98 -3.99
C LYS A 76 -9.64 2.98 -2.73
N ILE A 77 -9.48 1.97 -1.86
CA ILE A 77 -10.22 1.91 -0.61
C ILE A 77 -9.96 3.14 0.27
N TYR A 78 -8.73 3.65 0.28
CA TYR A 78 -8.34 4.81 1.08
C TYR A 78 -8.52 6.17 0.37
N GLY A 79 -8.93 6.18 -0.90
CA GLY A 79 -9.02 7.43 -1.68
C GLY A 79 -7.63 7.95 -2.12
N LEU A 80 -6.65 7.08 -2.18
CA LEU A 80 -5.23 7.42 -2.39
C LEU A 80 -4.67 6.87 -3.71
N ASP A 81 -5.51 6.43 -4.64
CA ASP A 81 -5.02 6.04 -5.96
C ASP A 81 -4.64 7.28 -6.80
N HIS A 82 -4.03 7.03 -7.95
CA HIS A 82 -3.55 8.10 -8.82
C HIS A 82 -4.67 9.04 -9.28
N ASP A 83 -5.80 8.51 -9.68
CA ASP A 83 -6.89 9.30 -10.25
C ASP A 83 -7.66 10.05 -9.17
N GLN A 84 -7.91 9.41 -8.02
CA GLN A 84 -8.52 10.03 -6.85
C GLN A 84 -7.68 11.19 -6.33
N VAL A 85 -6.36 11.00 -6.14
CA VAL A 85 -5.46 12.07 -5.68
C VAL A 85 -5.36 13.21 -6.69
N ASN A 86 -5.35 12.90 -8.00
CA ASN A 86 -5.30 13.94 -9.03
C ASN A 86 -6.60 14.74 -9.17
N SER A 87 -7.72 14.24 -8.68
CA SER A 87 -8.99 14.96 -8.66
C SER A 87 -9.12 15.98 -7.52
N LEU A 88 -8.20 15.92 -6.54
CA LEU A 88 -8.17 16.84 -5.40
C LEU A 88 -7.50 18.18 -5.76
N SER A 89 -7.69 19.19 -4.93
CA SER A 89 -6.97 20.46 -5.07
C SER A 89 -5.46 20.27 -4.96
N ASP A 90 -4.71 21.16 -5.59
CA ASP A 90 -3.23 21.08 -5.58
C ASP A 90 -2.66 21.10 -4.16
N GLN A 91 -3.29 21.84 -3.25
CA GLN A 91 -2.87 21.92 -1.85
C GLN A 91 -3.04 20.57 -1.12
N VAL A 92 -4.20 19.90 -1.30
CA VAL A 92 -4.45 18.58 -0.68
C VAL A 92 -3.54 17.52 -1.30
N LYS A 93 -3.39 17.56 -2.63
CA LYS A 93 -2.49 16.69 -3.37
C LYS A 93 -1.04 16.79 -2.85
N GLU A 94 -0.51 18.00 -2.70
CA GLU A 94 0.83 18.24 -2.20
C GLU A 94 1.02 17.69 -0.78
N ARG A 95 0.03 17.87 0.10
CA ARG A 95 0.05 17.30 1.45
C ARG A 95 0.09 15.79 1.44
N ILE A 96 -0.76 15.14 0.61
CA ILE A 96 -0.76 13.67 0.45
C ILE A 96 0.60 13.19 -0.04
N MET A 97 1.16 13.82 -1.07
CA MET A 97 2.45 13.42 -1.64
C MET A 97 3.60 13.61 -0.65
N SER A 98 3.59 14.70 0.11
CA SER A 98 4.57 14.96 1.18
C SER A 98 4.45 13.94 2.30
N ALA A 99 3.25 13.65 2.78
CA ALA A 99 3.00 12.63 3.80
C ALA A 99 3.41 11.23 3.30
N ALA A 100 3.11 10.90 2.04
CA ALA A 100 3.52 9.64 1.42
C ALA A 100 5.05 9.50 1.35
N ALA A 101 5.75 10.57 1.00
CA ALA A 101 7.22 10.60 0.98
C ALA A 101 7.82 10.36 2.37
N ILE A 102 7.29 11.03 3.41
CA ILE A 102 7.70 10.86 4.81
C ILE A 102 7.51 9.40 5.26
N GLN A 103 6.39 8.76 4.87
CA GLN A 103 6.11 7.35 5.19
C GLN A 103 6.88 6.35 4.30
N GLY A 104 7.70 6.83 3.38
CA GLY A 104 8.43 5.98 2.42
C GLY A 104 7.49 5.16 1.54
N SER A 105 6.33 5.70 1.18
CA SER A 105 5.41 5.07 0.25
C SER A 105 5.64 5.56 -1.16
N GLN A 106 5.93 4.62 -2.07
CA GLN A 106 6.11 4.90 -3.49
C GLN A 106 4.84 4.66 -4.32
N PHE A 107 3.79 4.12 -3.70
CA PHE A 107 2.58 3.69 -4.40
C PHE A 107 1.40 4.65 -4.23
N ILE A 108 1.42 5.50 -3.21
CA ILE A 108 0.32 6.44 -2.90
C ILE A 108 0.32 7.59 -3.91
N GLY A 109 -0.84 7.89 -4.49
CA GLY A 109 -1.05 8.96 -5.47
C GLY A 109 -0.34 8.74 -6.81
N ARG A 110 0.17 7.54 -7.09
CA ARG A 110 0.94 7.21 -8.31
C ARG A 110 0.42 5.95 -8.97
N LYS A 111 0.58 5.86 -10.29
CA LYS A 111 0.30 4.62 -11.02
C LYS A 111 1.29 3.54 -10.60
N VAL A 112 0.76 2.38 -10.20
CA VAL A 112 1.56 1.23 -9.77
C VAL A 112 2.05 0.48 -11.00
N SER A 113 3.31 0.65 -11.37
CA SER A 113 3.95 -0.07 -12.47
C SER A 113 4.68 -1.32 -11.99
N GLU A 114 4.83 -2.33 -12.87
CA GLU A 114 5.62 -3.52 -12.55
C GLU A 114 7.09 -3.19 -12.25
N ALA A 115 7.65 -2.19 -12.93
CA ALA A 115 9.00 -1.74 -12.69
C ALA A 115 9.17 -1.20 -11.26
N LEU A 116 8.20 -0.40 -10.80
CA LEU A 116 8.18 0.12 -9.43
C LEU A 116 8.03 -1.01 -8.40
N LEU A 117 7.15 -1.98 -8.67
CA LEU A 117 6.99 -3.16 -7.81
C LEU A 117 8.28 -3.97 -7.70
N LYS A 118 8.95 -4.25 -8.82
CA LYS A 118 10.22 -4.98 -8.84
C LYS A 118 11.30 -4.32 -7.97
N VAL A 119 11.38 -2.99 -8.00
CA VAL A 119 12.31 -2.22 -7.15
C VAL A 119 11.98 -2.41 -5.67
N VAL A 120 10.72 -2.22 -5.28
CA VAL A 120 10.30 -2.34 -3.88
C VAL A 120 10.46 -3.76 -3.36
N ILE A 121 10.07 -4.77 -4.15
CA ILE A 121 10.22 -6.17 -3.78
C ILE A 121 11.70 -6.52 -3.57
N LYS A 122 12.56 -6.07 -4.47
CA LYS A 122 14.01 -6.29 -4.37
C LYS A 122 14.59 -5.68 -3.09
N ASP A 123 14.13 -4.51 -2.70
CA ASP A 123 14.56 -3.86 -1.45
C ASP A 123 14.04 -4.58 -0.21
N VAL A 124 12.79 -5.03 -0.22
CA VAL A 124 12.21 -5.84 0.86
C VAL A 124 12.96 -7.18 0.99
N ALA A 125 13.23 -7.83 -0.15
CA ALA A 125 13.98 -9.09 -0.19
C ALA A 125 15.40 -8.95 0.37
N LYS A 126 16.12 -7.90 -0.02
CA LYS A 126 17.46 -7.60 0.52
C LYS A 126 17.44 -7.42 2.05
N ARG A 127 16.45 -6.68 2.56
CA ARG A 127 16.31 -6.47 4.02
C ARG A 127 15.93 -7.75 4.76
N ALA A 128 15.09 -8.60 4.15
CA ALA A 128 14.73 -9.89 4.71
C ALA A 128 15.94 -10.84 4.74
N ALA A 129 16.71 -10.93 3.66
CA ALA A 129 17.92 -11.74 3.57
C ALA A 129 18.98 -11.31 4.60
N ALA A 130 19.15 -10.02 4.83
CA ALA A 130 20.11 -9.49 5.82
C ALA A 130 19.76 -9.86 7.27
N LYS A 131 18.49 -10.16 7.56
CA LYS A 131 18.01 -10.53 8.91
C LYS A 131 17.94 -12.04 9.16
N GLN A 132 18.11 -12.88 8.13
CA GLN A 132 17.80 -14.31 8.22
C GLN A 132 18.94 -15.22 7.77
N THR A 133 20.01 -15.25 8.51
CA THR A 133 21.05 -16.27 8.31
C THR A 133 20.76 -17.64 8.97
N LYS A 134 19.65 -17.83 9.68
CA LYS A 134 19.43 -19.03 10.50
C LYS A 134 18.13 -19.83 10.30
N TRP A 135 17.16 -19.36 9.48
CA TRP A 135 15.82 -19.98 9.47
C TRP A 135 15.34 -20.58 8.15
N PHE A 136 16.15 -20.60 7.08
CA PHE A 136 15.78 -21.16 5.77
C PHE A 136 16.71 -22.27 5.25
N PRO A 137 16.87 -23.42 5.92
CA PRO A 137 17.63 -24.52 5.30
C PRO A 137 16.78 -25.52 4.48
N PHE A 138 15.44 -25.49 4.54
CA PHE A 138 14.65 -26.55 3.90
C PHE A 138 13.32 -26.02 3.33
N VAL A 139 13.26 -25.78 2.03
CA VAL A 139 12.01 -25.38 1.39
C VAL A 139 11.77 -26.18 0.11
N GLY A 140 10.95 -27.22 0.19
CA GLY A 140 10.36 -27.89 -0.96
C GLY A 140 9.17 -27.09 -1.55
N GLN A 141 8.66 -27.48 -2.71
CA GLN A 141 7.63 -26.75 -3.49
C GLN A 141 6.35 -26.37 -2.71
N ALA A 142 5.95 -27.16 -1.71
CA ALA A 142 4.78 -26.85 -0.86
C ALA A 142 4.99 -25.63 0.05
N VAL A 143 6.23 -25.27 0.34
CA VAL A 143 6.59 -24.13 1.19
C VAL A 143 6.63 -22.83 0.37
N SER A 144 6.88 -22.92 -0.95
CA SER A 144 6.92 -21.73 -1.82
C SER A 144 5.56 -21.00 -1.89
N ALA A 145 4.45 -21.72 -1.90
CA ALA A 145 3.11 -21.14 -1.88
C ALA A 145 2.82 -20.42 -0.55
N SER A 146 3.21 -21.00 0.57
CA SER A 146 3.05 -20.40 1.90
C SER A 146 3.91 -19.14 2.07
N ILE A 147 5.11 -19.14 1.52
CA ILE A 147 6.02 -17.99 1.53
C ILE A 147 5.46 -16.86 0.65
N SER A 148 4.97 -17.18 -0.54
CA SER A 148 4.35 -16.21 -1.44
C SER A 148 3.12 -15.56 -0.79
N TYR A 149 2.24 -16.35 -0.18
CA TYR A 149 1.08 -15.85 0.59
C TYR A 149 1.52 -14.92 1.74
N TYR A 150 2.49 -15.36 2.54
CA TYR A 150 2.99 -14.55 3.65
C TYR A 150 3.58 -13.23 3.17
N PHE A 151 4.36 -13.26 2.09
CA PHE A 151 4.98 -12.08 1.51
C PHE A 151 3.94 -11.09 0.98
N MET A 152 2.95 -11.56 0.21
CA MET A 152 1.86 -10.72 -0.31
C MET A 152 1.00 -10.14 0.81
N SER A 153 0.64 -10.96 1.79
CA SER A 153 -0.14 -10.54 2.94
C SER A 153 0.61 -9.49 3.77
N LYS A 154 1.91 -9.70 3.99
CA LYS A 154 2.74 -8.74 4.71
C LYS A 154 2.87 -7.42 3.96
N LEU A 155 3.16 -7.46 2.67
CA LEU A 155 3.27 -6.25 1.87
C LEU A 155 1.96 -5.47 1.83
N GLY A 156 0.83 -6.16 1.64
CA GLY A 156 -0.49 -5.54 1.68
C GLY A 156 -0.79 -4.86 3.02
N LYS A 157 -0.50 -5.54 4.13
CA LYS A 157 -0.68 -4.97 5.48
C LYS A 157 0.26 -3.79 5.75
N ASP A 158 1.52 -3.89 5.33
CA ASP A 158 2.47 -2.77 5.45
C ASP A 158 2.00 -1.56 4.63
N HIS A 159 1.39 -1.79 3.47
CA HIS A 159 0.83 -0.72 2.64
C HIS A 159 -0.42 -0.10 3.27
N ILE A 160 -1.34 -0.90 3.83
CA ILE A 160 -2.49 -0.42 4.62
C ILE A 160 -2.01 0.53 5.73
N ASN A 161 -1.03 0.11 6.51
CA ASN A 161 -0.48 0.94 7.59
C ASN A 161 0.12 2.26 7.08
N LYS A 162 0.73 2.27 5.88
CA LYS A 162 1.22 3.50 5.25
C LYS A 162 0.10 4.42 4.80
N CYS A 163 -0.97 3.87 4.20
CA CYS A 163 -2.15 4.64 3.83
C CYS A 163 -2.78 5.33 5.05
N GLU A 164 -2.98 4.60 6.15
CA GLU A 164 -3.51 5.18 7.39
C GLU A 164 -2.61 6.28 7.97
N LYS A 165 -1.31 6.05 7.98
CA LYS A 165 -0.37 7.08 8.44
C LYS A 165 -0.41 8.33 7.56
N VAL A 166 -0.58 8.19 6.26
CA VAL A 166 -0.76 9.34 5.37
C VAL A 166 -2.04 10.08 5.70
N ILE A 167 -3.18 9.38 5.81
CA ILE A 167 -4.47 9.99 6.18
C ILE A 167 -4.40 10.70 7.54
N ASN A 168 -3.79 10.09 8.55
CA ASN A 168 -3.67 10.68 9.88
C ASN A 168 -2.73 11.91 9.93
N ASN A 169 -1.94 12.16 8.88
CA ASN A 169 -1.04 13.32 8.77
C ASN A 169 -1.58 14.43 7.84
N LEU A 170 -2.82 14.30 7.34
CA LEU A 170 -3.49 15.33 6.54
C LEU A 170 -4.18 16.37 7.42
#